data_11f3adb0530033d71a4c55e44a173caf
#
_entry.id   11f3adb0530033d71a4c55e44a173caf
#
_cell.length_a   1.000
_cell.length_b   1.000
_cell.length_c   1.000
_cell.angle_alpha   90.00
_cell.angle_beta   90.00
_cell.angle_gamma   90.00
#
_symmetry.space_group_name_H-M   'P 1'
#
loop_
_entity.id
_entity.type
_entity.pdbx_description
1 polymer ?
#
loop_
_entity_poly.entity_id
_entity_poly.type
_entity_poly.pdbx_seq_one_letter_code
_entity_poly.pdbx_strand_id
1 'polypeptide(L)'
;MIKEAKAIDKERKFKQSIEIIMVFKDIDVKKGFSINETIQLPKTNSPAAICVMASGDMGLKAKNAKADRVIDNDELTRIGANKRESRKLINSFDFFLADTKLMPVVGKVLGQLLGPRGKMPTPVPFNAPIDSFLERFRSSVRVRVKNSLSMACKIGDESMEDAELASNAYAVLSGIEKKLPNGDKNIRKILIKTTMGKLVKEPLVVKK
;
A
#
# COMPACT_ATOMS: atom_id res chain seq x y z
N MET A 1 -18.76 -8.05 11.71
CA MET A 1 -18.23 -7.86 10.33
C MET A 1 -17.10 -8.81 9.98
N ILE A 2 -15.91 -8.82 10.65
CA ILE A 2 -14.76 -9.70 10.26
C ILE A 2 -15.16 -11.17 10.41
N LYS A 3 -15.69 -11.58 11.55
CA LYS A 3 -16.20 -12.95 11.78
C LYS A 3 -17.27 -13.35 10.76
N GLU A 4 -18.19 -12.47 10.45
CA GLU A 4 -19.23 -12.71 9.44
C GLU A 4 -18.64 -12.86 8.04
N ALA A 5 -17.67 -12.02 7.67
CA ALA A 5 -16.99 -12.12 6.37
C ALA A 5 -16.26 -13.45 6.21
N LYS A 6 -15.62 -13.93 7.27
CA LYS A 6 -14.99 -15.27 7.28
C LYS A 6 -16.03 -16.40 7.25
N ALA A 7 -17.15 -16.26 7.97
CA ALA A 7 -18.18 -17.30 8.10
C ALA A 7 -19.02 -17.48 6.82
N ILE A 8 -19.25 -16.40 6.06
CA ILE A 8 -20.06 -16.44 4.81
C ILE A 8 -19.24 -16.98 3.65
N ASP A 9 -17.92 -17.03 3.79
CA ASP A 9 -17.04 -17.44 2.72
C ASP A 9 -17.00 -18.97 2.57
N LYS A 10 -16.74 -19.40 1.33
CA LYS A 10 -16.52 -20.82 1.01
C LYS A 10 -15.04 -21.13 1.11
N GLU A 11 -14.73 -22.32 1.61
CA GLU A 11 -13.36 -22.82 1.64
C GLU A 11 -12.75 -22.82 0.22
N ARG A 12 -11.54 -22.27 0.09
CA ARG A 12 -10.84 -22.12 -1.17
C ARG A 12 -9.49 -22.85 -1.13
N LYS A 13 -8.98 -23.21 -2.30
CA LYS A 13 -7.66 -23.85 -2.45
C LYS A 13 -6.49 -22.88 -2.28
N PHE A 14 -6.72 -21.62 -1.94
CA PHE A 14 -5.71 -20.60 -1.73
C PHE A 14 -6.07 -19.75 -0.52
N LYS A 15 -5.06 -19.19 0.14
CA LYS A 15 -5.22 -18.30 1.28
C LYS A 15 -5.80 -16.96 0.84
N GLN A 16 -6.96 -16.60 1.36
CA GLN A 16 -7.62 -15.37 1.00
C GLN A 16 -7.14 -14.19 1.83
N SER A 17 -7.08 -13.02 1.21
CA SER A 17 -6.87 -11.76 1.90
C SER A 17 -8.20 -11.21 2.42
N ILE A 18 -8.15 -10.51 3.55
CA ILE A 18 -9.28 -9.74 4.06
C ILE A 18 -9.04 -8.28 3.67
N GLU A 19 -10.05 -7.70 3.03
CA GLU A 19 -10.03 -6.35 2.48
C GLU A 19 -11.06 -5.48 3.18
N ILE A 20 -10.66 -4.26 3.53
CA ILE A 20 -11.56 -3.20 3.97
C ILE A 20 -11.84 -2.27 2.79
N ILE A 21 -13.11 -1.95 2.59
CA ILE A 21 -13.56 -1.00 1.58
C ILE A 21 -14.27 0.14 2.28
N MET A 22 -13.86 1.36 1.99
CA MET A 22 -14.48 2.56 2.50
C MET A 22 -15.11 3.34 1.36
N VAL A 23 -16.35 3.78 1.57
CA VAL A 23 -17.08 4.63 0.63
C VAL A 23 -17.26 5.99 1.28
N PHE A 24 -16.87 7.01 0.55
CA PHE A 24 -16.92 8.40 1.00
C PHE A 24 -18.18 9.12 0.50
N LYS A 25 -18.53 10.23 1.15
CA LYS A 25 -19.61 11.14 0.77
C LYS A 25 -19.16 12.59 0.97
N ASP A 26 -19.87 13.51 0.34
CA ASP A 26 -19.68 14.95 0.52
C ASP A 26 -18.25 15.43 0.24
N ILE A 27 -17.58 14.76 -0.72
CA ILE A 27 -16.24 15.13 -1.20
C ILE A 27 -16.30 15.34 -2.70
N ASP A 28 -15.82 16.49 -3.15
CA ASP A 28 -15.77 16.81 -4.56
C ASP A 28 -14.42 16.37 -5.17
N VAL A 29 -14.41 15.21 -5.79
CA VAL A 29 -13.22 14.66 -6.45
C VAL A 29 -12.78 15.52 -7.65
N LYS A 30 -13.73 16.24 -8.28
CA LYS A 30 -13.42 17.12 -9.43
C LYS A 30 -12.58 18.33 -9.03
N LYS A 31 -12.64 18.75 -7.77
CA LYS A 31 -11.79 19.81 -7.21
C LYS A 31 -10.37 19.37 -6.86
N GLY A 32 -9.93 18.19 -7.32
CA GLY A 32 -8.55 17.71 -7.15
C GLY A 32 -8.30 16.95 -5.85
N PHE A 33 -9.35 16.56 -5.13
CA PHE A 33 -9.17 15.73 -3.93
C PHE A 33 -8.56 14.36 -4.30
N SER A 34 -7.41 14.06 -3.72
CA SER A 34 -6.76 12.76 -3.87
C SER A 34 -6.04 12.37 -2.57
N ILE A 35 -6.15 11.12 -2.20
CA ILE A 35 -5.38 10.53 -1.10
C ILE A 35 -4.39 9.54 -1.70
N ASN A 36 -3.14 9.63 -1.33
CA ASN A 36 -2.11 8.64 -1.64
C ASN A 36 -1.21 8.51 -0.41
N GLU A 37 -1.61 7.66 0.51
CA GLU A 37 -0.96 7.51 1.81
C GLU A 37 -0.48 6.07 2.00
N THR A 38 0.60 5.95 2.77
CA THR A 38 1.13 4.67 3.22
C THR A 38 0.85 4.55 4.72
N ILE A 39 0.05 3.58 5.08
CA ILE A 39 -0.39 3.36 6.46
C ILE A 39 0.31 2.09 6.97
N GLN A 40 0.98 2.21 8.11
CA GLN A 40 1.61 1.09 8.77
C GLN A 40 0.56 0.29 9.54
N LEU A 41 0.52 -1.02 9.29
CA LEU A 41 -0.34 -1.95 10.02
C LEU A 41 0.37 -2.43 11.30
N PRO A 42 -0.32 -2.48 12.43
CA PRO A 42 0.24 -3.01 13.68
C PRO A 42 0.69 -4.47 13.59
N LYS A 43 -0.03 -5.28 12.83
CA LYS A 43 0.24 -6.71 12.66
C LYS A 43 0.24 -7.10 11.18
N THR A 44 1.27 -7.81 10.77
CA THR A 44 1.42 -8.24 9.37
C THR A 44 1.85 -9.70 9.32
N ASN A 45 1.13 -10.52 8.57
CA ASN A 45 1.44 -11.92 8.33
C ASN A 45 2.14 -12.14 6.98
N SER A 46 1.92 -11.25 6.01
CA SER A 46 2.60 -11.27 4.72
C SER A 46 3.27 -9.92 4.46
N PRO A 47 4.62 -9.84 4.61
CA PRO A 47 5.36 -8.61 4.40
C PRO A 47 5.26 -8.15 2.94
N ALA A 48 5.18 -6.85 2.73
CA ALA A 48 5.18 -6.26 1.39
C ALA A 48 6.55 -6.43 0.73
N ALA A 49 6.55 -6.69 -0.57
CA ALA A 49 7.78 -6.79 -1.36
C ALA A 49 8.33 -5.40 -1.67
N ILE A 50 9.62 -5.18 -1.36
CA ILE A 50 10.27 -3.87 -1.46
C ILE A 50 11.46 -3.94 -2.41
N CYS A 51 11.48 -3.03 -3.39
CA CYS A 51 12.61 -2.82 -4.27
C CYS A 51 13.34 -1.52 -3.89
N VAL A 52 14.65 -1.60 -3.68
CA VAL A 52 15.51 -0.45 -3.35
C VAL A 52 16.34 -0.08 -4.58
N MET A 53 16.29 1.17 -4.98
CA MET A 53 17.08 1.74 -6.06
C MET A 53 18.18 2.58 -5.44
N ALA A 54 19.39 2.02 -5.32
CA ALA A 54 20.51 2.68 -4.68
C ALA A 54 21.82 2.21 -5.29
N SER A 55 22.80 3.10 -5.32
CA SER A 55 24.17 2.80 -5.79
C SER A 55 25.19 2.95 -4.66
N GLY A 56 26.36 2.33 -4.85
CA GLY A 56 27.49 2.40 -3.90
C GLY A 56 27.13 1.88 -2.51
N ASP A 57 27.53 2.62 -1.48
CA ASP A 57 27.37 2.23 -0.07
C ASP A 57 25.92 2.01 0.35
N MET A 58 24.99 2.82 -0.16
CA MET A 58 23.55 2.60 0.11
C MET A 58 23.04 1.29 -0.50
N GLY A 59 23.52 0.92 -1.67
CA GLY A 59 23.19 -0.37 -2.28
C GLY A 59 23.68 -1.55 -1.44
N LEU A 60 24.90 -1.45 -0.88
CA LEU A 60 25.45 -2.47 0.02
C LEU A 60 24.65 -2.55 1.34
N LYS A 61 24.33 -1.41 1.95
CA LYS A 61 23.48 -1.35 3.13
C LYS A 61 22.10 -1.97 2.88
N ALA A 62 21.47 -1.67 1.73
CA ALA A 62 20.18 -2.25 1.36
C ALA A 62 20.24 -3.78 1.16
N LYS A 63 21.34 -4.31 0.61
CA LYS A 63 21.55 -5.76 0.50
C LYS A 63 21.73 -6.40 1.87
N ASN A 64 22.52 -5.79 2.75
CA ASN A 64 22.71 -6.27 4.12
C ASN A 64 21.42 -6.25 4.94
N ALA A 65 20.56 -5.23 4.74
CA ALA A 65 19.26 -5.09 5.31
C ALA A 65 18.19 -6.06 4.72
N LYS A 66 18.62 -6.99 3.85
CA LYS A 66 17.75 -7.99 3.21
C LYS A 66 16.59 -7.39 2.43
N ALA A 67 16.82 -6.30 1.67
CA ALA A 67 15.85 -5.84 0.70
C ALA A 67 15.59 -6.94 -0.35
N ASP A 68 14.34 -7.09 -0.80
CA ASP A 68 13.97 -8.17 -1.73
C ASP A 68 14.67 -8.02 -3.08
N ARG A 69 14.92 -6.79 -3.50
CA ARG A 69 15.75 -6.48 -4.67
C ARG A 69 16.41 -5.12 -4.52
N VAL A 70 17.69 -5.07 -4.93
CA VAL A 70 18.44 -3.82 -5.03
C VAL A 70 18.81 -3.62 -6.49
N ILE A 71 18.54 -2.44 -7.04
CA ILE A 71 18.79 -2.05 -8.43
C ILE A 71 19.77 -0.89 -8.42
N ASP A 72 20.86 -1.05 -9.16
CA ASP A 72 21.85 -0.01 -9.38
C ASP A 72 21.46 0.88 -10.58
N ASN A 73 22.18 2.00 -10.75
CA ASN A 73 21.94 2.98 -11.82
C ASN A 73 22.02 2.36 -13.22
N ASP A 74 23.01 1.50 -13.45
CA ASP A 74 23.20 0.86 -14.75
C ASP A 74 22.11 -0.15 -15.06
N GLU A 75 21.73 -0.95 -14.07
CA GLU A 75 20.61 -1.88 -14.18
C GLU A 75 19.28 -1.13 -14.40
N LEU A 76 19.09 0.00 -13.71
CA LEU A 76 17.91 0.86 -13.87
C LEU A 76 17.79 1.37 -15.31
N THR A 77 18.86 1.83 -15.90
CA THR A 77 18.91 2.32 -17.29
C THR A 77 18.60 1.20 -18.28
N ARG A 78 19.18 0.02 -18.07
CA ARG A 78 18.91 -1.18 -18.87
C ARG A 78 17.45 -1.60 -18.81
N ILE A 79 16.88 -1.68 -17.61
CA ILE A 79 15.47 -2.04 -17.40
C ILE A 79 14.57 -0.99 -18.04
N GLY A 80 14.91 0.28 -17.98
CA GLY A 80 14.16 1.36 -18.58
C GLY A 80 14.04 1.28 -20.09
N ALA A 81 15.09 0.81 -20.77
CA ALA A 81 15.08 0.58 -22.21
C ALA A 81 14.08 -0.51 -22.62
N ASN A 82 13.80 -1.48 -21.73
CA ASN A 82 12.88 -2.59 -22.00
C ASN A 82 11.56 -2.43 -21.24
N LYS A 83 10.52 -1.96 -21.95
CA LYS A 83 9.18 -1.75 -21.38
C LYS A 83 8.57 -3.02 -20.75
N ARG A 84 8.90 -4.21 -21.27
CA ARG A 84 8.38 -5.48 -20.75
C ARG A 84 9.00 -5.80 -19.38
N GLU A 85 10.30 -5.65 -19.24
CA GLU A 85 11.03 -5.84 -17.99
C GLU A 85 10.61 -4.82 -16.94
N SER A 86 10.49 -3.53 -17.32
CA SER A 86 9.99 -2.48 -16.45
C SER A 86 8.60 -2.81 -15.88
N ARG A 87 7.66 -3.28 -16.72
CA ARG A 87 6.32 -3.67 -16.27
C ARG A 87 6.36 -4.88 -15.32
N LYS A 88 7.20 -5.88 -15.62
CA LYS A 88 7.40 -7.06 -14.77
C LYS A 88 7.95 -6.65 -13.40
N LEU A 89 8.97 -5.82 -13.38
CA LEU A 89 9.55 -5.26 -12.15
C LEU A 89 8.49 -4.54 -11.30
N ILE A 90 7.75 -3.61 -11.90
CA ILE A 90 6.75 -2.82 -11.17
C ILE A 90 5.61 -3.68 -10.62
N ASN A 91 5.27 -4.78 -11.29
CA ASN A 91 4.23 -5.70 -10.82
C ASN A 91 4.71 -6.60 -9.68
N SER A 92 6.01 -6.91 -9.62
CA SER A 92 6.56 -7.82 -8.62
C SER A 92 6.76 -7.20 -7.24
N PHE A 93 6.79 -5.86 -7.13
CA PHE A 93 7.04 -5.16 -5.88
C PHE A 93 5.91 -4.21 -5.52
N ASP A 94 5.64 -4.11 -4.22
CA ASP A 94 4.60 -3.24 -3.67
C ASP A 94 5.12 -1.82 -3.42
N PHE A 95 6.33 -1.72 -2.87
CA PHE A 95 6.97 -0.46 -2.57
C PHE A 95 8.32 -0.33 -3.24
N PHE A 96 8.65 0.91 -3.57
CA PHE A 96 9.93 1.31 -4.13
C PHE A 96 10.57 2.37 -3.23
N LEU A 97 11.82 2.16 -2.87
CA LEU A 97 12.65 3.13 -2.18
C LEU A 97 13.76 3.54 -3.14
N ALA A 98 14.12 4.80 -3.16
CA ALA A 98 15.22 5.28 -4.01
C ALA A 98 16.10 6.26 -3.26
N ASP A 99 17.41 6.17 -3.51
CA ASP A 99 18.33 7.21 -3.07
C ASP A 99 17.92 8.55 -3.68
N THR A 100 17.95 9.61 -2.88
CA THR A 100 17.62 10.97 -3.31
C THR A 100 18.40 11.37 -4.56
N LYS A 101 19.65 10.93 -4.71
CA LYS A 101 20.48 11.20 -5.89
C LYS A 101 19.98 10.51 -7.17
N LEU A 102 19.38 9.33 -7.04
CA LEU A 102 18.85 8.57 -8.17
C LEU A 102 17.42 8.95 -8.56
N MET A 103 16.70 9.68 -7.71
CA MET A 103 15.31 10.07 -7.96
C MET A 103 15.07 10.74 -9.33
N PRO A 104 15.92 11.68 -9.81
CA PRO A 104 15.73 12.27 -11.13
C PRO A 104 15.84 11.25 -12.27
N VAL A 105 16.76 10.29 -12.15
CA VAL A 105 16.96 9.21 -13.15
C VAL A 105 15.74 8.27 -13.14
N VAL A 106 15.32 7.84 -11.96
CA VAL A 106 14.13 6.99 -11.80
C VAL A 106 12.89 7.66 -12.38
N GLY A 107 12.73 8.96 -12.13
CA GLY A 107 11.63 9.77 -12.69
C GLY A 107 11.61 9.79 -14.22
N LYS A 108 12.78 9.93 -14.85
CA LYS A 108 12.92 9.90 -16.32
C LYS A 108 12.66 8.51 -16.91
N VAL A 109 13.24 7.47 -16.28
CA VAL A 109 13.26 6.10 -16.81
C VAL A 109 11.97 5.35 -16.54
N LEU A 110 11.48 5.37 -15.31
CA LEU A 110 10.32 4.59 -14.86
C LEU A 110 9.09 5.42 -14.49
N GLY A 111 9.20 6.75 -14.45
CA GLY A 111 8.13 7.64 -13.97
C GLY A 111 6.81 7.48 -14.72
N GLN A 112 6.85 7.29 -16.05
CA GLN A 112 5.66 7.05 -16.87
C GLN A 112 4.90 5.77 -16.49
N LEU A 113 5.57 4.78 -15.94
CA LEU A 113 4.98 3.51 -15.53
C LEU A 113 4.61 3.47 -14.04
N LEU A 114 5.43 4.11 -13.18
CA LEU A 114 5.23 4.16 -11.73
C LEU A 114 4.14 5.14 -11.32
N GLY A 115 4.09 6.32 -11.95
CA GLY A 115 3.14 7.39 -11.62
C GLY A 115 1.67 6.98 -11.72
N PRO A 116 1.18 6.47 -12.87
CA PRO A 116 -0.22 6.03 -13.01
C PRO A 116 -0.61 4.93 -12.02
N ARG A 117 0.35 4.07 -11.65
CA ARG A 117 0.13 2.98 -10.67
C ARG A 117 0.21 3.45 -9.22
N GLY A 118 0.62 4.69 -8.99
CA GLY A 118 0.83 5.23 -7.65
C GLY A 118 2.02 4.62 -6.90
N LYS A 119 2.93 3.93 -7.60
CA LYS A 119 4.09 3.25 -7.02
C LYS A 119 5.37 4.11 -7.12
N MET A 120 5.25 5.43 -7.09
CA MET A 120 6.43 6.30 -7.07
C MET A 120 7.33 5.96 -5.88
N PRO A 121 8.65 5.94 -6.09
CA PRO A 121 9.60 5.63 -5.01
C PRO A 121 9.54 6.68 -3.90
N THR A 122 9.73 6.23 -2.68
CA THR A 122 9.96 7.12 -1.54
C THR A 122 11.45 7.45 -1.47
N PRO A 123 11.83 8.74 -1.45
CA PRO A 123 13.22 9.13 -1.34
C PRO A 123 13.76 8.77 0.06
N VAL A 124 14.93 8.13 0.07
CA VAL A 124 15.67 7.81 1.29
C VAL A 124 16.93 8.68 1.31
N PRO A 125 17.12 9.49 2.36
CA PRO A 125 18.34 10.26 2.55
C PRO A 125 19.55 9.35 2.75
N PHE A 126 20.73 9.76 2.26
CA PHE A 126 21.96 8.97 2.32
C PHE A 126 22.35 8.49 3.73
N ASN A 127 22.07 9.27 4.75
CA ASN A 127 22.40 8.95 6.14
C ASN A 127 21.28 8.25 6.91
N ALA A 128 20.15 7.96 6.28
CA ALA A 128 19.02 7.33 6.97
C ALA A 128 19.28 5.83 7.20
N PRO A 129 18.84 5.28 8.32
CA PRO A 129 18.88 3.85 8.60
C PRO A 129 17.92 3.11 7.66
N ILE A 130 18.47 2.45 6.62
CA ILE A 130 17.64 1.71 5.63
C ILE A 130 16.81 0.62 6.30
N ASP A 131 17.34 -0.03 7.35
CA ASP A 131 16.67 -1.10 8.06
C ASP A 131 15.31 -0.66 8.60
N SER A 132 15.24 0.49 9.27
CA SER A 132 13.99 1.02 9.81
C SER A 132 12.98 1.40 8.73
N PHE A 133 13.44 1.87 7.57
CA PHE A 133 12.57 2.11 6.43
C PHE A 133 12.00 0.80 5.87
N LEU A 134 12.85 -0.22 5.70
CA LEU A 134 12.40 -1.52 5.21
C LEU A 134 11.37 -2.16 6.16
N GLU A 135 11.63 -2.17 7.46
CA GLU A 135 10.70 -2.71 8.45
C GLU A 135 9.35 -1.99 8.42
N ARG A 136 9.39 -0.66 8.38
CA ARG A 136 8.18 0.16 8.28
C ARG A 136 7.39 -0.14 7.02
N PHE A 137 8.04 -0.19 5.85
CA PHE A 137 7.33 -0.43 4.59
C PHE A 137 6.85 -1.87 4.44
N ARG A 138 7.54 -2.86 5.05
CA ARG A 138 7.09 -4.26 5.06
C ARG A 138 5.76 -4.46 5.77
N SER A 139 5.50 -3.68 6.80
CA SER A 139 4.24 -3.69 7.55
C SER A 139 3.22 -2.68 7.04
N SER A 140 3.49 -1.98 5.94
CA SER A 140 2.64 -0.91 5.44
C SER A 140 1.75 -1.35 4.28
N VAL A 141 0.59 -0.73 4.18
CA VAL A 141 -0.30 -0.80 3.01
C VAL A 141 -0.46 0.56 2.38
N ARG A 142 -0.57 0.58 1.06
CA ARG A 142 -0.83 1.82 0.32
C ARG A 142 -2.31 2.00 0.10
N VAL A 143 -2.80 3.17 0.46
CA VAL A 143 -4.18 3.59 0.25
C VAL A 143 -4.21 4.70 -0.77
N ARG A 144 -5.07 4.55 -1.78
CA ARG A 144 -5.20 5.53 -2.85
C ARG A 144 -6.65 5.82 -3.18
N VAL A 145 -7.01 7.10 -3.16
CA VAL A 145 -8.28 7.64 -3.68
C VAL A 145 -7.92 8.65 -4.75
N LYS A 146 -8.42 8.48 -5.97
CA LYS A 146 -8.14 9.42 -7.07
C LYS A 146 -9.40 9.89 -7.77
N ASN A 147 -10.13 9.02 -8.43
CA ASN A 147 -11.27 9.34 -9.28
C ASN A 147 -12.59 8.81 -8.75
N SER A 148 -12.56 7.96 -7.73
CA SER A 148 -13.73 7.35 -7.12
C SER A 148 -13.85 7.76 -5.66
N LEU A 149 -15.07 7.90 -5.17
CA LEU A 149 -15.35 8.13 -3.75
C LEU A 149 -15.29 6.82 -2.95
N SER A 150 -14.38 5.94 -3.30
CA SER A 150 -14.17 4.68 -2.61
C SER A 150 -12.71 4.25 -2.67
N MET A 151 -12.29 3.54 -1.65
CA MET A 151 -10.99 2.88 -1.58
C MET A 151 -11.13 1.46 -1.09
N ALA A 152 -10.19 0.62 -1.46
CA ALA A 152 -10.04 -0.72 -0.91
C ALA A 152 -8.59 -0.95 -0.55
N CYS A 153 -8.34 -1.61 0.59
CA CYS A 153 -7.00 -2.07 0.95
C CYS A 153 -7.04 -3.37 1.73
N LYS A 154 -5.96 -4.14 1.63
CA LYS A 154 -5.76 -5.37 2.39
C LYS A 154 -5.44 -5.00 3.85
N ILE A 155 -6.13 -5.65 4.81
CA ILE A 155 -5.87 -5.51 6.25
C ILE A 155 -5.22 -6.75 6.86
N GLY A 156 -5.19 -7.85 6.13
CA GLY A 156 -4.55 -9.10 6.54
C GLY A 156 -5.04 -10.29 5.74
N ASP A 157 -4.78 -11.47 6.26
CA ASP A 157 -5.16 -12.76 5.66
C ASP A 157 -6.17 -13.48 6.56
N GLU A 158 -6.89 -14.44 6.00
CA GLU A 158 -7.88 -15.24 6.73
C GLU A 158 -7.30 -16.03 7.92
N SER A 159 -5.97 -16.32 7.89
CA SER A 159 -5.27 -17.05 8.95
C SER A 159 -4.95 -16.19 10.18
N MET A 160 -5.13 -14.87 10.10
CA MET A 160 -4.91 -13.98 11.24
C MET A 160 -6.09 -14.01 12.20
N GLU A 161 -5.81 -13.72 13.47
CA GLU A 161 -6.84 -13.57 14.49
C GLU A 161 -7.74 -12.35 14.22
N ASP A 162 -9.00 -12.46 14.60
CA ASP A 162 -9.98 -11.38 14.37
C ASP A 162 -9.63 -10.11 15.14
N ALA A 163 -8.98 -10.23 16.31
CA ALA A 163 -8.49 -9.10 17.09
C ALA A 163 -7.36 -8.34 16.36
N GLU A 164 -6.43 -9.06 15.73
CA GLU A 164 -5.35 -8.47 14.95
C GLU A 164 -5.88 -7.76 13.70
N LEU A 165 -6.82 -8.39 13.00
CA LEU A 165 -7.50 -7.80 11.85
C LEU A 165 -8.29 -6.54 12.23
N ALA A 166 -8.94 -6.54 13.38
CA ALA A 166 -9.64 -5.38 13.90
C ALA A 166 -8.68 -4.22 14.22
N SER A 167 -7.53 -4.53 14.82
CA SER A 167 -6.48 -3.54 15.10
C SER A 167 -5.95 -2.91 13.79
N ASN A 168 -5.71 -3.75 12.76
CA ASN A 168 -5.28 -3.29 11.45
C ASN A 168 -6.35 -2.41 10.77
N ALA A 169 -7.61 -2.84 10.82
CA ALA A 169 -8.72 -2.08 10.27
C ALA A 169 -8.85 -0.71 10.95
N TYR A 170 -8.69 -0.65 12.26
CA TYR A 170 -8.73 0.60 13.02
C TYR A 170 -7.56 1.52 12.65
N ALA A 171 -6.36 0.99 12.49
CA ALA A 171 -5.20 1.77 12.04
C ALA A 171 -5.44 2.41 10.65
N VAL A 172 -6.04 1.65 9.73
CA VAL A 172 -6.41 2.16 8.39
C VAL A 172 -7.49 3.25 8.50
N LEU A 173 -8.54 3.02 9.29
CA LEU A 173 -9.61 4.00 9.51
C LEU A 173 -9.06 5.32 10.06
N SER A 174 -8.31 5.26 11.16
CA SER A 174 -7.71 6.45 11.80
C SER A 174 -6.72 7.19 10.89
N GLY A 175 -5.96 6.43 10.07
CA GLY A 175 -5.03 7.02 9.11
C GLY A 175 -5.73 7.82 8.02
N ILE A 176 -6.87 7.33 7.54
CA ILE A 176 -7.66 7.98 6.49
C ILE A 176 -8.48 9.14 7.04
N GLU A 177 -9.12 8.95 8.20
CA GLU A 177 -9.90 9.98 8.88
C GLU A 177 -9.15 11.31 9.01
N LYS A 178 -7.88 11.24 9.39
CA LYS A 178 -6.99 12.41 9.51
C LYS A 178 -6.76 13.16 8.19
N LYS A 179 -7.03 12.52 7.05
CA LYS A 179 -6.85 13.09 5.71
C LYS A 179 -8.15 13.56 5.06
N LEU A 180 -9.27 13.21 5.66
CA LEU A 180 -10.59 13.64 5.18
C LEU A 180 -10.90 15.05 5.70
N PRO A 181 -11.49 15.92 4.88
CA PRO A 181 -11.79 17.32 5.23
C PRO A 181 -12.66 17.44 6.49
N ASN A 182 -13.68 16.59 6.63
CA ASN A 182 -14.61 16.58 7.76
C ASN A 182 -14.50 15.30 8.61
N GLY A 183 -13.35 14.58 8.52
CA GLY A 183 -13.13 13.35 9.29
C GLY A 183 -14.21 12.29 9.06
N ASP A 184 -14.73 11.71 10.13
CA ASP A 184 -15.76 10.65 10.11
C ASP A 184 -17.01 10.99 9.32
N LYS A 185 -17.42 12.26 9.27
CA LYS A 185 -18.63 12.70 8.56
C LYS A 185 -18.55 12.44 7.07
N ASN A 186 -17.33 12.38 6.50
CA ASN A 186 -17.13 12.04 5.11
C ASN A 186 -17.21 10.54 4.81
N ILE A 187 -17.23 9.67 5.82
CA ILE A 187 -17.34 8.24 5.63
C ILE A 187 -18.83 7.85 5.54
N ARG A 188 -19.23 7.27 4.43
CA ARG A 188 -20.61 6.84 4.20
C ARG A 188 -20.85 5.40 4.64
N LYS A 189 -19.91 4.49 4.30
CA LYS A 189 -20.03 3.04 4.57
C LYS A 189 -18.66 2.45 4.73
N ILE A 190 -18.57 1.48 5.62
CA ILE A 190 -17.43 0.58 5.74
C ILE A 190 -17.92 -0.82 5.36
N LEU A 191 -17.14 -1.50 4.52
CA LEU A 191 -17.44 -2.83 4.03
C LEU A 191 -16.21 -3.69 4.27
N ILE A 192 -16.43 -4.94 4.64
CA ILE A 192 -15.37 -5.94 4.77
C ILE A 192 -15.72 -7.13 3.89
N LYS A 193 -14.71 -7.68 3.21
CA LYS A 193 -14.85 -8.90 2.43
C LYS A 193 -13.55 -9.70 2.47
N THR A 194 -13.66 -10.98 2.18
CA THR A 194 -12.53 -11.81 1.72
C THR A 194 -12.33 -11.63 0.23
N THR A 195 -11.21 -12.06 -0.34
CA THR A 195 -10.88 -11.83 -1.76
C THR A 195 -12.01 -12.23 -2.70
N MET A 196 -12.61 -13.40 -2.49
CA MET A 196 -13.69 -13.94 -3.34
C MET A 196 -15.04 -14.04 -2.62
N GLY A 197 -15.10 -13.58 -1.37
CA GLY A 197 -16.31 -13.66 -0.56
C GLY A 197 -17.31 -12.54 -0.80
N LYS A 198 -18.44 -12.69 -0.15
CA LYS A 198 -19.52 -11.68 -0.18
C LYS A 198 -19.14 -10.47 0.68
N LEU A 199 -19.67 -9.30 0.31
CA LEU A 199 -19.50 -8.06 1.05
C LEU A 199 -20.34 -8.09 2.33
N VAL A 200 -19.73 -7.89 3.48
CA VAL A 200 -20.40 -7.59 4.74
C VAL A 200 -20.45 -6.08 4.91
N LYS A 201 -21.65 -5.55 5.15
CA LYS A 201 -21.94 -4.12 5.23
C LYS A 201 -22.37 -3.77 6.64
N GLU A 202 -21.79 -2.74 7.20
CA GLU A 202 -22.34 -2.11 8.40
C GLU A 202 -22.64 -0.64 8.07
N PRO A 203 -23.90 -0.20 8.24
CA PRO A 203 -24.18 1.22 8.13
C PRO A 203 -23.52 1.93 9.32
N LEU A 204 -22.67 2.92 9.05
CA LEU A 204 -22.22 3.81 10.11
C LEU A 204 -23.45 4.52 10.68
N VAL A 205 -23.82 4.16 11.88
CA VAL A 205 -24.80 4.94 12.66
C VAL A 205 -24.06 6.21 13.07
N VAL A 206 -24.25 7.27 12.30
CA VAL A 206 -23.83 8.61 12.73
C VAL A 206 -24.63 8.92 13.98
N LYS A 207 -24.01 8.85 15.15
CA LYS A 207 -24.61 9.42 16.35
C LYS A 207 -24.89 10.90 16.04
N LYS A 208 -26.19 11.24 16.01
CA LYS A 208 -26.63 12.63 15.91
C LYS A 208 -26.15 13.42 17.11
#